data_cf4e56c62da0f1cce4700968673b77e9
#
_entry.id   cf4e56c62da0f1cce4700968673b77e9
#
_cell.length_a   1.000
_cell.length_b   1.000
_cell.length_c   1.000
_cell.angle_alpha   90.00
_cell.angle_beta   90.00
_cell.angle_gamma   90.00
#
_symmetry.space_group_name_H-M   'P 1'
#
loop_
_entity.id
_entity.type
_entity.pdbx_description
1 polymer ?
#
loop_
_entity_poly.entity_id
_entity_poly.type
_entity_poly.pdbx_seq_one_letter_code
_entity_poly.pdbx_strand_id
1 'polypeptide(L)'
;MTNIEMPLLPPFTLETAVQKARLAEDAWNSKDPERVSLAYAVDSQWRNRTDFIVGRDEIVEFLRRKWERELDYRLVKEVWGFRINRMAVRFVYEWHDIEGQWHRSFGNELWEFDEYGLMSRREASINDLAIDEAERKFRWSGSRRPDDHPGLTELGL
;
A
#
# COMPACT_ATOMS: atom_id res chain seq x y z
N MET A 1 -10.14 26.65 8.73
CA MET A 1 -9.32 25.85 9.65
C MET A 1 -8.81 24.64 8.89
N THR A 2 -7.53 24.57 8.66
CA THR A 2 -6.90 23.36 8.17
C THR A 2 -6.87 22.36 9.32
N ASN A 3 -7.64 21.29 9.24
CA ASN A 3 -7.46 20.15 10.13
C ASN A 3 -6.06 19.59 9.85
N ILE A 4 -5.11 19.90 10.73
CA ILE A 4 -3.84 19.20 10.75
C ILE A 4 -4.17 17.84 11.33
N GLU A 5 -4.28 16.83 10.46
CA GLU A 5 -4.40 15.46 10.92
C GLU A 5 -3.12 15.12 11.70
N MET A 6 -3.28 14.85 12.97
CA MET A 6 -2.19 14.39 13.81
C MET A 6 -1.73 13.02 13.28
N PRO A 7 -0.42 12.80 13.05
CA PRO A 7 0.04 11.50 12.62
C PRO A 7 -0.31 10.44 13.67
N LEU A 8 -0.74 9.26 13.21
CA LEU A 8 -1.02 8.13 14.09
C LEU A 8 0.32 7.59 14.61
N LEU A 9 0.52 7.68 15.91
CA LEU A 9 1.78 7.32 16.58
C LEU A 9 1.70 5.93 17.24
N PRO A 10 2.82 5.18 17.26
CA PRO A 10 2.90 3.99 18.11
C PRO A 10 2.82 4.37 19.62
N PRO A 11 2.36 3.48 20.51
CA PRO A 11 1.88 2.12 20.22
C PRO A 11 0.51 2.12 19.56
N PHE A 12 0.31 1.24 18.59
CA PHE A 12 -0.95 1.14 17.88
C PHE A 12 -2.00 0.39 18.70
N THR A 13 -3.27 0.77 18.50
CA THR A 13 -4.44 -0.01 18.86
C THR A 13 -5.01 -0.64 17.61
N LEU A 14 -6.00 -1.54 17.75
CA LEU A 14 -6.69 -2.08 16.57
C LEU A 14 -7.24 -0.96 15.69
N GLU A 15 -7.91 0.03 16.31
CA GLU A 15 -8.48 1.17 15.58
C GLU A 15 -7.42 1.96 14.82
N THR A 16 -6.33 2.33 15.48
CA THR A 16 -5.28 3.14 14.84
C THR A 16 -4.46 2.33 13.83
N ALA A 17 -4.30 1.02 14.03
CA ALA A 17 -3.68 0.15 13.04
C ALA A 17 -4.51 0.08 11.77
N VAL A 18 -5.84 -0.09 11.89
CA VAL A 18 -6.76 -0.10 10.73
C VAL A 18 -6.72 1.25 10.00
N GLN A 19 -6.74 2.35 10.75
CA GLN A 19 -6.63 3.69 10.16
C GLN A 19 -5.29 3.87 9.40
N LYS A 20 -4.20 3.41 9.99
CA LYS A 20 -2.86 3.50 9.39
C LYS A 20 -2.80 2.73 8.07
N ALA A 21 -3.36 1.52 8.04
CA ALA A 21 -3.42 0.71 6.83
C ALA A 21 -4.28 1.37 5.75
N ARG A 22 -5.41 1.98 6.13
CA ARG A 22 -6.28 2.70 5.18
C ARG A 22 -5.60 3.93 4.59
N LEU A 23 -4.89 4.70 5.41
CA LEU A 23 -4.13 5.84 4.94
C LEU A 23 -3.03 5.44 3.95
N ALA A 24 -2.34 4.33 4.22
CA ALA A 24 -1.36 3.78 3.31
C ALA A 24 -1.99 3.33 1.99
N GLU A 25 -3.11 2.63 2.05
CA GLU A 25 -3.88 2.23 0.86
C GLU A 25 -4.27 3.46 0.02
N ASP A 26 -4.82 4.49 0.65
CA ASP A 26 -5.26 5.71 -0.04
C ASP A 26 -4.07 6.44 -0.69
N ALA A 27 -2.94 6.52 0.00
CA ALA A 27 -1.73 7.14 -0.53
C ALA A 27 -1.21 6.39 -1.76
N TRP A 28 -1.10 5.08 -1.70
CA TRP A 28 -0.66 4.27 -2.84
C TRP A 28 -1.64 4.32 -4.01
N ASN A 29 -2.94 4.32 -3.74
CA ASN A 29 -3.96 4.45 -4.77
C ASN A 29 -3.94 5.83 -5.46
N SER A 30 -3.35 6.85 -4.85
CA SER A 30 -3.15 8.15 -5.50
C SER A 30 -2.15 8.07 -6.66
N LYS A 31 -1.28 7.07 -6.66
CA LYS A 31 -0.20 6.88 -7.64
C LYS A 31 0.71 8.09 -7.75
N ASP A 32 0.90 8.79 -6.63
CA ASP A 32 1.77 9.95 -6.48
C ASP A 32 3.00 9.56 -5.66
N PRO A 33 4.16 9.33 -6.30
CA PRO A 33 5.36 8.87 -5.59
C PRO A 33 5.82 9.80 -4.48
N GLU A 34 5.78 11.12 -4.69
CA GLU A 34 6.18 12.09 -3.67
C GLU A 34 5.26 12.03 -2.46
N ARG A 35 3.94 11.98 -2.69
CA ARG A 35 2.96 11.85 -1.61
C ARG A 35 3.20 10.59 -0.79
N VAL A 36 3.39 9.45 -1.45
CA VAL A 36 3.67 8.17 -0.76
C VAL A 36 4.94 8.27 0.06
N SER A 37 6.00 8.86 -0.48
CA SER A 37 7.31 8.94 0.19
C SER A 37 7.25 9.65 1.54
N LEU A 38 6.30 10.58 1.74
CA LEU A 38 6.17 11.35 2.98
C LEU A 38 5.71 10.50 4.18
N ALA A 39 5.15 9.33 3.95
CA ALA A 39 4.77 8.39 5.00
C ALA A 39 5.95 7.58 5.55
N TYR A 40 7.11 7.70 4.92
CA TYR A 40 8.31 6.92 5.25
C TYR A 40 9.37 7.82 5.87
N ALA A 41 10.18 7.24 6.77
CA ALA A 41 11.32 7.93 7.34
C ALA A 41 12.32 8.31 6.24
N VAL A 42 13.10 9.38 6.47
CA VAL A 42 14.07 9.88 5.47
C VAL A 42 15.07 8.79 5.06
N ASP A 43 15.41 7.91 5.99
CA ASP A 43 16.33 6.79 5.79
C ASP A 43 15.62 5.42 5.78
N SER A 44 14.34 5.39 5.49
CA SER A 44 13.53 4.17 5.47
C SER A 44 14.18 3.07 4.63
N GLN A 45 14.11 1.85 5.11
CA GLN A 45 14.65 0.67 4.44
C GLN A 45 13.53 -0.22 3.92
N TRP A 46 13.56 -0.53 2.64
CA TRP A 46 12.60 -1.41 2.00
C TRP A 46 13.27 -2.66 1.42
N ARG A 47 12.56 -3.76 1.51
CA ARG A 47 12.68 -4.87 0.57
C ARG A 47 11.31 -5.03 -0.10
N ASN A 48 11.28 -4.84 -1.41
CA ASN A 48 10.09 -5.09 -2.21
C ASN A 48 10.40 -6.21 -3.19
N ARG A 49 9.81 -7.38 -2.99
CA ARG A 49 10.22 -8.61 -3.68
C ARG A 49 11.70 -8.88 -3.40
N THR A 50 12.56 -8.74 -4.39
CA THR A 50 14.01 -8.86 -4.25
C THR A 50 14.75 -7.54 -4.49
N ASP A 51 14.02 -6.43 -4.57
CA ASP A 51 14.59 -5.09 -4.69
C ASP A 51 14.81 -4.49 -3.30
N PHE A 52 16.00 -3.95 -3.07
CA PHE A 52 16.37 -3.28 -1.82
C PHE A 52 16.45 -1.79 -2.08
N ILE A 53 15.72 -1.00 -1.29
CA ILE A 53 15.51 0.42 -1.53
C ILE A 53 15.76 1.14 -0.20
N VAL A 54 16.53 2.23 -0.24
CA VAL A 54 16.88 3.00 0.95
C VAL A 54 16.63 4.49 0.70
N GLY A 55 15.81 5.09 1.55
CA GLY A 55 15.55 6.52 1.55
C GLY A 55 14.46 6.97 0.58
N ARG A 56 13.96 8.18 0.82
CA ARG A 56 12.81 8.72 0.08
C ARG A 56 13.07 8.88 -1.42
N ASP A 57 14.29 9.29 -1.82
CA ASP A 57 14.59 9.49 -3.24
C ASP A 57 14.52 8.17 -4.01
N GLU A 58 15.06 7.09 -3.44
CA GLU A 58 14.96 5.77 -4.05
C GLU A 58 13.53 5.24 -4.05
N ILE A 59 12.75 5.53 -2.99
CA ILE A 59 11.32 5.19 -2.92
C ILE A 59 10.54 5.86 -4.05
N VAL A 60 10.74 7.16 -4.25
CA VAL A 60 10.08 7.93 -5.32
C VAL A 60 10.41 7.34 -6.69
N GLU A 61 11.68 7.05 -6.95
CA GLU A 61 12.11 6.48 -8.23
C GLU A 61 11.51 5.09 -8.46
N PHE A 62 11.49 4.25 -7.42
CA PHE A 62 10.87 2.92 -7.49
C PHE A 62 9.38 3.02 -7.84
N LEU A 63 8.66 3.89 -7.15
CA LEU A 63 7.21 4.07 -7.35
C LEU A 63 6.90 4.69 -8.72
N ARG A 64 7.73 5.62 -9.19
CA ARG A 64 7.58 6.18 -10.54
C ARG A 64 7.62 5.09 -11.60
N ARG A 65 8.60 4.20 -11.52
CA ARG A 65 8.73 3.06 -12.45
C ARG A 65 7.57 2.09 -12.31
N LYS A 66 7.13 1.84 -11.09
CA LYS A 66 6.00 0.95 -10.81
C LYS A 66 4.74 1.39 -11.56
N TRP A 67 4.35 2.66 -11.41
CA TRP A 67 3.10 3.15 -11.99
C TRP A 67 3.20 3.57 -13.46
N GLU A 68 4.38 3.65 -14.02
CA GLU A 68 4.58 3.66 -15.46
C GLU A 68 4.28 2.30 -16.10
N ARG A 69 4.48 1.23 -15.35
CA ARG A 69 4.34 -0.15 -15.80
C ARG A 69 3.01 -0.79 -15.40
N GLU A 70 2.50 -0.47 -14.23
CA GLU A 70 1.27 -1.01 -13.67
C GLU A 70 0.14 0.01 -13.85
N LEU A 71 -0.65 -0.15 -14.92
CA LEU A 71 -1.68 0.80 -15.33
C LEU A 71 -3.02 0.45 -14.70
N ASP A 72 -3.87 1.47 -14.49
CA ASP A 72 -5.18 1.33 -13.82
C ASP A 72 -5.12 0.60 -12.48
N TYR A 73 -4.05 0.84 -11.75
CA TYR A 73 -3.75 0.24 -10.47
C TYR A 73 -4.80 0.57 -9.41
N ARG A 74 -5.28 -0.48 -8.72
CA ARG A 74 -6.20 -0.39 -7.57
C ARG A 74 -5.77 -1.37 -6.50
N LEU A 75 -5.65 -0.88 -5.28
CA LEU A 75 -5.09 -1.60 -4.14
C LEU A 75 -6.10 -1.65 -3.00
N VAL A 76 -6.19 -2.81 -2.35
CA VAL A 76 -6.90 -2.99 -1.07
C VAL A 76 -5.95 -3.62 -0.06
N LYS A 77 -5.85 -3.03 1.13
CA LYS A 77 -5.05 -3.54 2.24
C LYS A 77 -5.95 -4.00 3.39
N GLU A 78 -5.45 -4.96 4.16
CA GLU A 78 -6.11 -5.44 5.38
C GLU A 78 -5.06 -5.72 6.45
N VAL A 79 -5.27 -5.18 7.65
CA VAL A 79 -4.41 -5.48 8.80
C VAL A 79 -4.57 -6.94 9.18
N TRP A 80 -3.44 -7.66 9.29
CA TRP A 80 -3.43 -9.04 9.77
C TRP A 80 -3.13 -9.11 11.26
N GLY A 81 -2.22 -8.25 11.73
CA GLY A 81 -1.88 -8.14 13.14
C GLY A 81 -0.99 -6.95 13.41
N PHE A 82 -0.82 -6.62 14.68
CA PHE A 82 0.06 -5.51 15.09
C PHE A 82 0.60 -5.75 16.49
N ARG A 83 1.74 -5.12 16.77
CA ARG A 83 2.34 -5.13 18.10
C ARG A 83 3.20 -3.88 18.27
N ILE A 84 2.86 -3.02 19.22
CA ILE A 84 3.56 -1.79 19.58
C ILE A 84 3.73 -0.88 18.36
N ASN A 85 4.89 -0.94 17.66
CA ASN A 85 5.21 -0.13 16.48
C ASN A 85 5.34 -0.96 15.20
N ARG A 86 4.87 -2.22 15.22
CA ARG A 86 4.95 -3.14 14.09
C ARG A 86 3.57 -3.56 13.64
N MET A 87 3.42 -3.71 12.32
CA MET A 87 2.17 -4.21 11.73
C MET A 87 2.48 -5.25 10.66
N ALA A 88 1.64 -6.29 10.61
CA ALA A 88 1.58 -7.21 9.48
C ALA A 88 0.32 -6.86 8.68
N VAL A 89 0.46 -6.69 7.38
CA VAL A 89 -0.61 -6.27 6.48
C VAL A 89 -0.60 -7.18 5.26
N ARG A 90 -1.77 -7.66 4.86
CA ARG A 90 -1.91 -8.31 3.56
C ARG A 90 -2.54 -7.35 2.58
N PHE A 91 -2.27 -7.53 1.31
CA PHE A 91 -2.84 -6.67 0.28
C PHE A 91 -3.03 -7.42 -1.03
N VAL A 92 -3.95 -6.91 -1.82
CA VAL A 92 -4.18 -7.36 -3.20
C VAL A 92 -4.30 -6.10 -4.04
N TYR A 93 -3.69 -6.11 -5.21
CA TYR A 93 -3.94 -5.05 -6.19
C TYR A 93 -4.15 -5.63 -7.58
N GLU A 94 -4.92 -4.90 -8.37
CA GLU A 94 -5.19 -5.24 -9.77
C GLU A 94 -4.64 -4.13 -10.66
N TRP A 95 -4.10 -4.52 -11.79
CA TRP A 95 -3.46 -3.64 -12.75
C TRP A 95 -3.37 -4.33 -14.11
N HIS A 96 -3.15 -3.54 -15.16
CA HIS A 96 -2.79 -4.12 -16.46
C HIS A 96 -1.46 -3.57 -16.94
N ASP A 97 -0.77 -4.33 -17.77
CA ASP A 97 0.46 -3.90 -18.41
C ASP A 97 0.18 -3.10 -19.69
N ILE A 98 1.24 -2.65 -20.35
CA ILE A 98 1.13 -1.85 -21.58
C ILE A 98 0.49 -2.61 -22.74
N GLU A 99 0.51 -3.94 -22.69
CA GLU A 99 -0.11 -4.80 -23.70
C GLU A 99 -1.57 -5.10 -23.40
N GLY A 100 -2.08 -4.62 -22.25
CA GLY A 100 -3.46 -4.80 -21.83
C GLY A 100 -3.74 -6.09 -21.06
N GLN A 101 -2.70 -6.85 -20.71
CA GLN A 101 -2.88 -8.05 -19.87
C GLN A 101 -3.14 -7.63 -18.41
N TRP A 102 -4.27 -8.04 -17.86
CA TRP A 102 -4.62 -7.82 -16.47
C TRP A 102 -3.91 -8.81 -15.55
N HIS A 103 -3.61 -8.33 -14.35
CA HIS A 103 -2.96 -9.10 -13.29
C HIS A 103 -3.64 -8.80 -11.96
N ARG A 104 -3.65 -9.81 -11.09
CA ARG A 104 -3.95 -9.66 -9.66
C ARG A 104 -2.72 -10.04 -8.89
N SER A 105 -2.21 -9.13 -8.08
CA SER A 105 -1.01 -9.33 -7.28
C SER A 105 -1.39 -9.47 -5.81
N PHE A 106 -0.90 -10.55 -5.20
CA PHE A 106 -1.15 -10.89 -3.80
C PHE A 106 0.11 -10.61 -3.01
N GLY A 107 0.00 -9.84 -1.93
CA GLY A 107 1.15 -9.48 -1.13
C GLY A 107 0.92 -9.61 0.36
N ASN A 108 2.02 -9.89 1.05
CA ASN A 108 2.10 -9.81 2.50
C ASN A 108 3.25 -8.88 2.83
N GLU A 109 3.05 -7.97 3.78
CA GLU A 109 4.09 -7.03 4.15
C GLU A 109 4.20 -6.84 5.65
N LEU A 110 5.40 -6.50 6.07
CA LEU A 110 5.73 -6.20 7.46
C LEU A 110 6.20 -4.76 7.54
N TRP A 111 5.63 -4.02 8.49
CA TRP A 111 5.90 -2.60 8.72
C TRP A 111 6.49 -2.38 10.10
N GLU A 112 7.46 -1.49 10.19
CA GLU A 112 7.96 -0.94 11.44
C GLU A 112 7.96 0.58 11.36
N PHE A 113 7.50 1.22 12.44
CA PHE A 113 7.37 2.69 12.51
C PHE A 113 8.30 3.26 13.56
N ASP A 114 8.75 4.48 13.31
CA ASP A 114 9.49 5.25 14.31
C ASP A 114 8.55 5.99 15.28
N GLU A 115 9.13 6.71 16.23
CA GLU A 115 8.38 7.47 17.25
C GLU A 115 7.55 8.62 16.66
N TYR A 116 7.85 9.03 15.44
CA TYR A 116 7.13 10.10 14.74
C TYR A 116 6.00 9.57 13.86
N GLY A 117 5.76 8.26 13.87
CA GLY A 117 4.73 7.62 13.05
C GLY A 117 5.12 7.44 11.60
N LEU A 118 6.39 7.61 11.25
CA LEU A 118 6.90 7.34 9.91
C LEU A 118 7.40 5.90 9.80
N MET A 119 7.15 5.27 8.67
CA MET A 119 7.59 3.89 8.46
C MET A 119 9.09 3.86 8.20
N SER A 120 9.82 3.21 9.12
CA SER A 120 11.27 3.09 9.06
C SER A 120 11.73 1.83 8.32
N ARG A 121 10.87 0.81 8.25
CA ARG A 121 11.18 -0.44 7.57
C ARG A 121 9.93 -1.05 6.97
N ARG A 122 10.07 -1.56 5.73
CA ARG A 122 9.01 -2.27 5.02
C ARG A 122 9.61 -3.48 4.31
N GLU A 123 9.00 -4.64 4.50
CA GLU A 123 9.34 -5.86 3.77
C GLU A 123 8.07 -6.36 3.11
N ALA A 124 8.09 -6.53 1.77
CA ALA A 124 6.94 -6.98 1.02
C ALA A 124 7.30 -8.14 0.10
N SER A 125 6.53 -9.22 0.22
CA SER A 125 6.60 -10.38 -0.66
C SER A 125 5.33 -10.43 -1.49
N ILE A 126 5.45 -10.55 -2.82
CA ILE A 126 4.34 -10.37 -3.76
C ILE A 126 4.39 -11.46 -4.82
N ASN A 127 3.22 -12.04 -5.12
CA ASN A 127 3.03 -12.99 -6.20
C ASN A 127 2.01 -12.46 -7.19
N ASP A 128 2.30 -12.56 -8.48
CA ASP A 128 1.44 -12.07 -9.54
C ASP A 128 0.68 -13.22 -10.19
N LEU A 129 -0.61 -12.98 -10.50
CA LEU A 129 -1.47 -13.89 -11.23
C LEU A 129 -2.04 -13.17 -12.43
N ALA A 130 -1.83 -13.70 -13.62
CA ALA A 130 -2.51 -13.18 -14.81
C ALA A 130 -4.01 -13.54 -14.73
N ILE A 131 -4.87 -12.58 -15.00
CA ILE A 131 -6.33 -12.73 -14.98
C ILE A 131 -6.93 -12.17 -16.26
N ASP A 132 -8.16 -12.58 -16.55
CA ASP A 132 -8.96 -11.93 -17.59
C ASP A 132 -9.58 -10.64 -17.03
N GLU A 133 -9.83 -9.66 -17.89
CA GLU A 133 -10.47 -8.42 -17.46
C GLU A 133 -11.81 -8.68 -16.77
N ALA A 134 -12.58 -9.66 -17.22
CA ALA A 134 -13.86 -10.04 -16.64
C ALA A 134 -13.73 -10.53 -15.18
N GLU A 135 -12.55 -10.99 -14.77
CA GLU A 135 -12.29 -11.48 -13.42
C GLU A 135 -11.95 -10.37 -12.43
N ARG A 136 -11.79 -9.13 -12.89
CA ARG A 136 -11.47 -8.00 -12.01
C ARG A 136 -12.52 -7.81 -10.93
N LYS A 137 -12.04 -7.58 -9.70
CA LYS A 137 -12.90 -7.33 -8.54
C LYS A 137 -12.83 -5.86 -8.07
N PHE A 138 -11.81 -5.11 -8.50
CA PHE A 138 -11.60 -3.71 -8.09
C PHE A 138 -12.01 -2.79 -9.25
N ARG A 139 -13.25 -2.25 -9.18
CA ARG A 139 -13.85 -1.51 -10.29
C ARG A 139 -14.37 -0.11 -9.89
N TRP A 140 -13.96 0.40 -8.72
CA TRP A 140 -14.39 1.74 -8.33
C TRP A 140 -13.80 2.79 -9.26
N SER A 141 -14.51 3.90 -9.42
CA SER A 141 -14.01 5.05 -10.18
C SER A 141 -13.16 5.95 -9.27
N GLY A 142 -12.20 6.65 -9.88
CA GLY A 142 -11.26 7.49 -9.14
C GLY A 142 -10.15 6.70 -8.45
N SER A 143 -9.38 7.37 -7.62
CA SER A 143 -8.20 6.77 -6.97
C SER A 143 -8.53 6.09 -5.65
N ARG A 144 -9.28 6.77 -4.77
CA ARG A 144 -9.60 6.26 -3.44
C ARG A 144 -10.73 5.24 -3.49
N ARG A 145 -10.51 4.09 -2.84
CA ARG A 145 -11.57 3.09 -2.69
C ARG A 145 -12.74 3.68 -1.87
N PRO A 146 -13.99 3.60 -2.36
CA PRO A 146 -15.15 4.04 -1.56
C PRO A 146 -15.26 3.26 -0.25
N ASP A 147 -15.76 3.92 0.80
CA ASP A 147 -15.87 3.30 2.13
C ASP A 147 -16.83 2.10 2.15
N ASP A 148 -17.81 2.08 1.27
CA ASP A 148 -18.78 0.98 1.13
C ASP A 148 -18.30 -0.14 0.18
N HIS A 149 -17.15 0.02 -0.47
CA HIS A 149 -16.56 -1.03 -1.29
C HIS A 149 -16.06 -2.16 -0.38
N PRO A 150 -16.38 -3.43 -0.69
CA PRO A 150 -15.96 -4.55 0.17
C PRO A 150 -14.44 -4.66 0.28
N GLY A 151 -13.98 -5.12 1.44
CA GLY A 151 -12.56 -5.43 1.70
C GLY A 151 -12.18 -6.82 1.22
N LEU A 152 -10.94 -7.22 1.50
CA LEU A 152 -10.40 -8.49 1.01
C LEU A 152 -11.17 -9.70 1.55
N THR A 153 -11.48 -9.71 2.85
CA THR A 153 -12.22 -10.80 3.47
C THR A 153 -13.59 -10.98 2.83
N GLU A 154 -14.33 -9.89 2.62
CA GLU A 154 -15.67 -9.93 2.03
C GLU A 154 -15.64 -10.36 0.56
N LEU A 155 -14.55 -10.06 -0.15
CA LEU A 155 -14.35 -10.46 -1.55
C LEU A 155 -13.84 -11.89 -1.70
N GLY A 156 -13.48 -12.55 -0.60
CA GLY A 156 -12.90 -13.90 -0.64
C GLY A 156 -11.47 -13.93 -1.18
N LEU A 157 -10.76 -12.84 -1.01
CA LEU A 157 -9.37 -12.70 -1.46
C LEU A 157 -8.37 -12.91 -0.34
#